data_d2c01fabc73ec1597d695da7c1b0db43
#
_entry.id   d2c01fabc73ec1597d695da7c1b0db43
#
_cell.length_a   1.000
_cell.length_b   1.000
_cell.length_c   1.000
_cell.angle_alpha   90.00
_cell.angle_beta   90.00
_cell.angle_gamma   90.00
#
_symmetry.space_group_name_H-M   'P 1'
#
loop_
_entity.id
_entity.type
_entity.pdbx_description
1 polymer ?
#
loop_
_entity_poly.entity_id
_entity_poly.type
_entity_poly.pdbx_seq_one_letter_code
_entity_poly.pdbx_strand_id
1 'polypeptide(L)'
;SHFSLAYYKNNKWTIKQFNRFMEVVEALKLNDINIQTLHICNSPAFLNYPNMHLNGARIGSAFLGRVDADINVGLKKIGKLKCSIEEIKIVPKGFNIGYLNSYKTKKETRIAIVQLGYIEGFNIGTRQDMFRFVDKLRNLSHSIKSFFKKQNLKVTINDKKYNIIGKLGMYHMAIDITNSDVKIGDFAYLEVNPLYIDSKIERKYV
;
A
#
# COMPACT_ATOMS: atom_id res chain seq x y z
N SER A 1 18.44 -8.46 -16.50
CA SER A 1 17.03 -8.49 -16.91
C SER A 1 16.08 -8.23 -15.74
N HIS A 2 14.77 -8.45 -15.92
CA HIS A 2 13.77 -8.25 -14.89
C HIS A 2 12.58 -9.21 -15.08
N PHE A 3 12.20 -9.93 -14.01
CA PHE A 3 11.03 -10.79 -14.08
C PHE A 3 9.73 -9.98 -14.21
N SER A 4 8.90 -10.38 -15.18
CA SER A 4 7.60 -9.77 -15.41
C SER A 4 6.48 -10.37 -14.55
N LEU A 5 6.64 -11.63 -14.12
CA LEU A 5 5.60 -12.38 -13.41
C LEU A 5 6.25 -13.36 -12.40
N ALA A 6 6.62 -12.87 -11.22
CA ALA A 6 7.27 -13.69 -10.20
C ALA A 6 6.51 -13.74 -8.86
N TYR A 7 5.24 -13.37 -8.87
CA TYR A 7 4.39 -13.32 -7.67
C TYR A 7 4.03 -14.71 -7.14
N TYR A 8 3.99 -15.72 -8.02
CA TYR A 8 3.59 -17.09 -7.69
C TYR A 8 4.77 -18.03 -7.79
N LYS A 9 4.89 -18.97 -6.85
CA LYS A 9 5.88 -20.08 -6.91
C LYS A 9 5.62 -20.98 -8.13
N ASN A 10 6.68 -21.57 -8.65
CA ASN A 10 6.64 -22.57 -9.73
C ASN A 10 5.90 -22.09 -10.99
N ASN A 11 5.89 -20.77 -11.22
CA ASN A 11 5.25 -20.20 -12.40
C ASN A 11 6.05 -20.54 -13.65
N LYS A 12 5.43 -21.25 -14.61
CA LYS A 12 6.07 -21.70 -15.87
C LYS A 12 6.67 -20.55 -16.67
N TRP A 13 6.04 -19.37 -16.67
CA TRP A 13 6.54 -18.21 -17.40
C TRP A 13 7.78 -17.60 -16.74
N THR A 14 7.84 -17.57 -15.43
CA THR A 14 9.02 -17.11 -14.69
C THR A 14 10.21 -18.03 -14.95
N ILE A 15 9.98 -19.34 -14.91
CA ILE A 15 11.01 -20.35 -15.23
C ILE A 15 11.48 -20.19 -16.68
N LYS A 16 10.55 -20.07 -17.63
CA LYS A 16 10.88 -19.86 -19.03
C LYS A 16 11.69 -18.57 -19.24
N GLN A 17 11.34 -17.49 -18.57
CA GLN A 17 12.07 -16.22 -18.65
C GLN A 17 13.49 -16.35 -18.08
N PHE A 18 13.65 -17.08 -16.98
CA PHE A 18 14.98 -17.37 -16.41
C PHE A 18 15.85 -18.17 -17.36
N ASN A 19 15.32 -19.29 -17.92
CA ASN A 19 16.05 -20.15 -18.83
C ASN A 19 16.52 -19.35 -20.07
N ARG A 20 15.62 -18.54 -20.66
CA ARG A 20 15.99 -17.68 -21.80
C ARG A 20 17.05 -16.64 -21.43
N PHE A 21 17.02 -16.11 -20.22
CA PHE A 21 18.07 -15.22 -19.75
C PHE A 21 19.42 -15.94 -19.65
N MET A 22 19.42 -17.16 -19.12
CA MET A 22 20.63 -17.96 -19.00
C MET A 22 21.18 -18.40 -20.35
N GLU A 23 20.31 -18.74 -21.33
CA GLU A 23 20.71 -19.01 -22.72
C GLU A 23 21.51 -17.83 -23.34
N VAL A 24 21.02 -16.61 -23.10
CA VAL A 24 21.72 -15.39 -23.56
C VAL A 24 23.07 -15.22 -22.85
N VAL A 25 23.11 -15.46 -21.54
CA VAL A 25 24.37 -15.39 -20.76
C VAL A 25 25.40 -16.37 -21.31
N GLU A 26 25.03 -17.62 -21.58
CA GLU A 26 25.91 -18.63 -22.13
C GLU A 26 26.37 -18.27 -23.57
N ALA A 27 25.46 -17.75 -24.39
CA ALA A 27 25.82 -17.30 -25.74
C ALA A 27 26.83 -16.14 -25.70
N LEU A 28 26.70 -15.21 -24.78
CA LEU A 28 27.67 -14.12 -24.58
C LEU A 28 29.03 -14.65 -24.16
N LYS A 29 29.05 -15.60 -23.22
CA LYS A 29 30.26 -16.24 -22.72
C LYS A 29 31.00 -17.00 -23.85
N LEU A 30 30.27 -17.71 -24.71
CA LEU A 30 30.83 -18.40 -25.88
C LEU A 30 31.45 -17.45 -26.90
N ASN A 31 31.11 -16.18 -26.86
CA ASN A 31 31.69 -15.13 -27.71
C ASN A 31 32.68 -14.24 -26.92
N ASP A 32 33.30 -14.76 -25.89
CA ASP A 32 34.29 -14.08 -25.03
C ASP A 32 33.79 -12.80 -24.35
N ILE A 33 32.45 -12.61 -24.26
CA ILE A 33 31.85 -11.50 -23.56
C ILE A 33 31.55 -11.94 -22.13
N ASN A 34 32.39 -11.55 -21.20
CA ASN A 34 32.25 -11.90 -19.80
C ASN A 34 31.50 -10.80 -19.02
N ILE A 35 30.33 -11.13 -18.51
CA ILE A 35 29.51 -10.24 -17.67
C ILE A 35 29.75 -10.57 -16.21
N GLN A 36 30.36 -9.63 -15.47
CA GLN A 36 30.74 -9.81 -14.07
C GLN A 36 29.55 -9.92 -13.14
N THR A 37 28.47 -9.18 -13.39
CA THR A 37 27.31 -9.12 -12.51
C THR A 37 26.03 -9.45 -13.25
N LEU A 38 25.43 -10.57 -12.89
CA LEU A 38 24.16 -11.06 -13.42
C LEU A 38 23.08 -10.87 -12.38
N HIS A 39 21.96 -10.28 -12.78
CA HIS A 39 20.79 -10.14 -11.91
C HIS A 39 19.49 -10.14 -12.73
N ILE A 40 18.45 -10.76 -12.19
CA ILE A 40 17.12 -10.84 -12.80
C ILE A 40 16.01 -10.69 -11.75
N CYS A 41 16.28 -11.09 -10.49
CA CYS A 41 15.30 -11.10 -9.42
C CYS A 41 14.87 -9.70 -8.99
N ASN A 42 13.55 -9.53 -8.88
CA ASN A 42 12.88 -8.47 -8.12
C ASN A 42 12.46 -9.01 -6.74
N SER A 43 11.77 -8.21 -5.91
CA SER A 43 11.35 -8.63 -4.55
C SER A 43 10.55 -9.94 -4.54
N PRO A 44 9.49 -10.13 -5.36
CA PRO A 44 8.77 -11.40 -5.38
C PRO A 44 9.64 -12.58 -5.82
N ALA A 45 10.46 -12.39 -6.85
CA ALA A 45 11.36 -13.45 -7.33
C ALA A 45 12.41 -13.82 -6.28
N PHE A 46 12.96 -12.84 -5.60
CA PHE A 46 13.94 -13.07 -4.52
C PHE A 46 13.36 -13.96 -3.43
N LEU A 47 12.11 -13.78 -3.07
CA LEU A 47 11.45 -14.58 -2.03
C LEU A 47 11.00 -15.95 -2.54
N ASN A 48 10.46 -16.01 -3.77
CA ASN A 48 9.83 -17.22 -4.29
C ASN A 48 10.80 -18.18 -4.99
N TYR A 49 11.96 -17.69 -5.50
CA TYR A 49 12.89 -18.44 -6.35
C TYR A 49 14.35 -18.30 -5.88
N PRO A 50 14.72 -18.87 -4.73
CA PRO A 50 16.08 -18.73 -4.18
C PRO A 50 17.17 -19.22 -5.15
N ASN A 51 16.89 -20.20 -5.98
CA ASN A 51 17.84 -20.75 -6.97
C ASN A 51 18.08 -19.81 -8.17
N MET A 52 17.40 -18.66 -8.26
CA MET A 52 17.51 -17.71 -9.36
C MET A 52 18.18 -16.38 -8.95
N HIS A 53 18.79 -16.32 -7.76
CA HIS A 53 19.35 -15.06 -7.22
C HIS A 53 20.55 -14.55 -8.03
N LEU A 54 21.35 -15.45 -8.58
CA LEU A 54 22.60 -15.12 -9.29
C LEU A 54 23.54 -14.25 -8.43
N ASN A 55 24.17 -13.21 -9.01
CA ASN A 55 25.08 -12.33 -8.29
C ASN A 55 24.35 -11.21 -7.51
N GLY A 56 23.08 -10.91 -7.85
CA GLY A 56 22.34 -9.83 -7.21
C GLY A 56 20.86 -9.85 -7.45
N ALA A 57 20.14 -9.06 -6.66
CA ALA A 57 18.70 -8.84 -6.78
C ALA A 57 18.34 -7.37 -6.59
N ARG A 58 17.23 -6.96 -7.21
CA ARG A 58 16.68 -5.60 -7.03
C ARG A 58 15.50 -5.64 -6.08
N ILE A 59 15.77 -5.33 -4.82
CA ILE A 59 14.78 -5.39 -3.75
C ILE A 59 14.17 -4.00 -3.56
N GLY A 60 12.86 -3.90 -3.73
CA GLY A 60 12.08 -2.67 -3.51
C GLY A 60 10.91 -2.90 -2.55
N SER A 61 9.83 -3.53 -3.03
CA SER A 61 8.63 -3.75 -2.24
C SER A 61 8.83 -4.57 -0.97
N ALA A 62 9.80 -5.50 -0.96
CA ALA A 62 10.12 -6.28 0.24
C ALA A 62 10.72 -5.42 1.35
N PHE A 63 11.54 -4.41 1.04
CA PHE A 63 12.03 -3.45 2.04
C PHE A 63 10.90 -2.70 2.74
N LEU A 64 9.81 -2.47 2.03
CA LEU A 64 8.65 -1.78 2.58
C LEU A 64 7.68 -2.72 3.29
N GLY A 65 7.99 -4.02 3.35
CA GLY A 65 7.07 -5.05 3.85
C GLY A 65 5.79 -5.18 3.02
N ARG A 66 5.85 -4.81 1.73
CA ARG A 66 4.68 -4.68 0.83
C ARG A 66 4.87 -5.51 -0.44
N VAL A 67 5.41 -6.69 -0.29
CA VAL A 67 5.59 -7.61 -1.40
C VAL A 67 4.42 -8.58 -1.50
N ASP A 68 3.98 -8.80 -2.72
CA ASP A 68 3.02 -9.85 -3.04
C ASP A 68 3.81 -11.11 -3.45
N ALA A 69 3.86 -12.08 -2.56
CA ALA A 69 4.61 -13.33 -2.73
C ALA A 69 3.89 -14.46 -2.00
N ASP A 70 4.03 -15.69 -2.50
CA ASP A 70 3.40 -16.88 -1.92
C ASP A 70 4.03 -17.35 -0.59
N ILE A 71 5.07 -16.66 -0.14
CA ILE A 71 5.77 -16.98 1.10
C ILE A 71 5.47 -15.90 2.14
N ASN A 72 4.99 -16.32 3.30
CA ASN A 72 4.96 -15.46 4.47
C ASN A 72 6.33 -15.51 5.16
N VAL A 73 7.13 -14.49 4.94
CA VAL A 73 8.47 -14.33 5.55
C VAL A 73 8.45 -13.37 6.74
N GLY A 74 7.28 -13.08 7.29
CA GLY A 74 7.16 -12.22 8.47
C GLY A 74 7.49 -10.75 8.24
N LEU A 75 7.47 -10.28 7.00
CA LEU A 75 7.74 -8.87 6.69
C LEU A 75 6.68 -7.95 7.31
N LYS A 76 7.14 -6.90 7.97
CA LYS A 76 6.27 -5.87 8.54
C LYS A 76 6.16 -4.69 7.59
N LYS A 77 4.93 -4.22 7.35
CA LYS A 77 4.71 -2.99 6.58
C LYS A 77 5.30 -1.80 7.30
N ILE A 78 6.15 -1.06 6.59
CA ILE A 78 6.71 0.20 7.08
C ILE A 78 6.01 1.39 6.44
N GLY A 79 6.19 2.56 7.06
CA GLY A 79 5.62 3.83 6.63
C GLY A 79 4.37 4.20 7.41
N LYS A 80 4.50 5.30 8.17
CA LYS A 80 3.39 5.94 8.88
C LYS A 80 3.42 7.43 8.58
N LEU A 81 2.26 8.02 8.25
CA LEU A 81 2.08 9.46 8.30
C LEU A 81 1.71 9.84 9.72
N LYS A 82 2.32 10.93 10.20
CA LYS A 82 2.03 11.55 11.49
C LYS A 82 1.43 12.93 11.22
N CYS A 83 0.26 13.21 11.75
CA CYS A 83 -0.39 14.51 11.65
C CYS A 83 -1.00 14.91 13.00
N SER A 84 -1.04 16.20 13.30
CA SER A 84 -1.70 16.74 14.48
C SER A 84 -3.20 16.82 14.32
N ILE A 85 -3.93 16.68 15.42
CA ILE A 85 -5.35 16.99 15.48
C ILE A 85 -5.48 18.51 15.62
N GLU A 86 -6.16 19.12 14.66
CA GLU A 86 -6.28 20.58 14.61
C GLU A 86 -7.58 21.10 15.22
N GLU A 87 -8.64 20.31 15.06
CA GLU A 87 -9.96 20.72 15.51
C GLU A 87 -10.74 19.52 16.04
N ILE A 88 -11.56 19.76 17.04
CA ILE A 88 -12.54 18.78 17.57
C ILE A 88 -13.92 19.41 17.54
N LYS A 89 -14.88 18.68 16.95
CA LYS A 89 -16.29 19.09 16.86
C LYS A 89 -17.21 18.06 17.47
N ILE A 90 -18.30 18.52 18.05
CA ILE A 90 -19.43 17.68 18.42
C ILE A 90 -20.49 17.83 17.34
N VAL A 91 -20.85 16.73 16.70
CA VAL A 91 -21.81 16.69 15.59
C VAL A 91 -23.08 15.97 16.07
N PRO A 92 -24.25 16.62 16.05
CA PRO A 92 -25.51 16.02 16.47
C PRO A 92 -25.89 14.79 15.62
N LYS A 93 -26.79 13.96 16.13
CA LYS A 93 -27.39 12.85 15.37
C LYS A 93 -28.09 13.37 14.10
N GLY A 94 -27.91 12.65 13.01
CA GLY A 94 -28.60 12.92 11.74
C GLY A 94 -27.85 13.87 10.80
N PHE A 95 -26.68 14.37 11.18
CA PHE A 95 -25.87 15.25 10.34
C PHE A 95 -24.94 14.46 9.42
N ASN A 96 -24.68 15.03 8.26
CA ASN A 96 -23.78 14.43 7.27
C ASN A 96 -22.33 14.88 7.49
N ILE A 97 -21.38 13.95 7.29
CA ILE A 97 -19.94 14.19 7.35
C ILE A 97 -19.31 13.77 6.02
N GLY A 98 -18.45 14.62 5.47
CA GLY A 98 -17.72 14.39 4.24
C GLY A 98 -18.55 14.65 2.96
N TYR A 99 -17.87 14.61 1.83
CA TYR A 99 -18.49 14.84 0.52
C TYR A 99 -19.53 13.78 0.18
N LEU A 100 -20.53 14.19 -0.64
CA LEU A 100 -21.62 13.32 -1.12
C LEU A 100 -22.47 12.72 0.02
N ASN A 101 -22.51 13.37 1.17
CA ASN A 101 -23.24 12.86 2.35
C ASN A 101 -22.87 11.39 2.67
N SER A 102 -21.59 11.04 2.48
CA SER A 102 -21.11 9.67 2.52
C SER A 102 -21.18 9.01 3.90
N TYR A 103 -21.35 9.80 4.96
CA TYR A 103 -21.57 9.31 6.31
C TYR A 103 -22.61 10.18 7.01
N LYS A 104 -23.58 9.53 7.66
CA LYS A 104 -24.60 10.19 8.50
C LYS A 104 -24.45 9.73 9.93
N THR A 105 -24.36 10.68 10.87
CA THR A 105 -24.24 10.39 12.30
C THR A 105 -25.49 9.67 12.82
N LYS A 106 -25.31 8.57 13.53
CA LYS A 106 -26.39 7.77 14.11
C LYS A 106 -26.72 8.21 15.55
N LYS A 107 -25.82 8.91 16.19
CA LYS A 107 -25.90 9.51 17.53
C LYS A 107 -25.06 10.79 17.53
N GLU A 108 -25.11 11.54 18.61
CA GLU A 108 -24.13 12.60 18.84
C GLU A 108 -22.72 12.01 18.73
N THR A 109 -21.89 12.60 17.92
CA THR A 109 -20.57 12.08 17.54
C THR A 109 -19.53 13.14 17.74
N ARG A 110 -18.49 12.84 18.52
CA ARG A 110 -17.32 13.69 18.67
C ARG A 110 -16.31 13.34 17.59
N ILE A 111 -15.93 14.30 16.76
CA ILE A 111 -15.02 14.09 15.65
C ILE A 111 -13.76 14.92 15.83
N ALA A 112 -12.62 14.34 15.42
CA ALA A 112 -11.38 15.06 15.24
C ALA A 112 -11.16 15.32 13.76
N ILE A 113 -10.68 16.52 13.44
CA ILE A 113 -10.28 16.93 12.10
C ILE A 113 -8.76 16.98 12.05
N VAL A 114 -8.19 16.36 11.02
CA VAL A 114 -6.77 16.42 10.73
C VAL A 114 -6.53 16.93 9.31
N GLN A 115 -5.49 17.74 9.12
CA GLN A 115 -5.06 18.23 7.80
C GLN A 115 -4.25 17.14 7.09
N LEU A 116 -4.96 16.16 6.57
CA LEU A 116 -4.39 15.11 5.76
C LEU A 116 -5.49 14.52 4.86
N GLY A 117 -5.19 14.44 3.58
CA GLY A 117 -6.10 13.91 2.59
C GLY A 117 -5.41 13.12 1.50
N TYR A 118 -6.01 13.05 0.33
CA TYR A 118 -5.44 12.29 -0.77
C TYR A 118 -4.31 13.03 -1.50
N ILE A 119 -4.17 14.35 -1.34
CA ILE A 119 -3.08 15.10 -1.97
C ILE A 119 -1.72 14.75 -1.36
N GLU A 120 -1.69 14.43 -0.06
CA GLU A 120 -0.49 13.95 0.62
C GLU A 120 -0.17 12.50 0.32
N GLY A 121 -0.96 11.84 -0.52
CA GLY A 121 -0.78 10.45 -0.93
C GLY A 121 -1.48 9.43 -0.03
N PHE A 122 -2.31 9.86 0.92
CA PHE A 122 -3.05 8.94 1.76
C PHE A 122 -4.16 8.24 1.00
N ASN A 123 -4.25 6.93 1.16
CA ASN A 123 -5.24 6.05 0.51
C ASN A 123 -5.23 6.13 -1.03
N ILE A 124 -4.10 6.54 -1.62
CA ILE A 124 -3.88 6.45 -3.06
C ILE A 124 -3.43 5.03 -3.39
N GLY A 125 -4.09 4.43 -4.37
CA GLY A 125 -3.71 3.15 -4.96
C GLY A 125 -3.26 3.32 -6.39
N THR A 126 -2.42 2.41 -6.88
CA THR A 126 -2.15 2.30 -8.32
C THR A 126 -3.42 1.92 -9.04
N ARG A 127 -3.80 2.65 -10.09
CA ARG A 127 -4.80 2.18 -11.05
C ARG A 127 -4.31 0.86 -11.64
N GLN A 128 -5.15 -0.15 -11.60
CA GLN A 128 -4.87 -1.39 -12.33
C GLN A 128 -5.23 -1.16 -13.80
N ASP A 129 -4.23 -1.22 -14.66
CA ASP A 129 -4.46 -1.21 -16.08
C ASP A 129 -5.13 -2.52 -16.49
N MET A 130 -6.35 -2.41 -17.03
CA MET A 130 -7.18 -3.56 -17.37
C MET A 130 -7.07 -3.90 -18.85
N PHE A 131 -5.91 -4.33 -19.30
CA PHE A 131 -5.68 -4.67 -20.71
C PHE A 131 -6.28 -6.03 -21.09
N ARG A 132 -6.27 -7.01 -20.19
CA ARG A 132 -6.75 -8.36 -20.47
C ARG A 132 -8.17 -8.57 -19.92
N PHE A 133 -8.96 -9.39 -20.61
CA PHE A 133 -10.31 -9.76 -20.15
C PHE A 133 -10.30 -10.38 -18.75
N VAL A 134 -9.31 -11.21 -18.44
CA VAL A 134 -9.13 -11.80 -17.11
C VAL A 134 -8.92 -10.74 -16.01
N ASP A 135 -8.22 -9.64 -16.31
CA ASP A 135 -8.01 -8.55 -15.36
C ASP A 135 -9.34 -7.80 -15.11
N LYS A 136 -10.17 -7.63 -16.14
CA LYS A 136 -11.52 -7.06 -16.01
C LYS A 136 -12.42 -7.92 -15.12
N LEU A 137 -12.40 -9.26 -15.30
CA LEU A 137 -13.16 -10.20 -14.45
C LEU A 137 -12.68 -10.19 -13.01
N ARG A 138 -11.35 -10.15 -12.80
CA ARG A 138 -10.77 -10.04 -11.45
C ARG A 138 -11.22 -8.76 -10.76
N ASN A 139 -11.17 -7.64 -11.46
CA ASN A 139 -11.60 -6.35 -10.90
C ASN A 139 -13.10 -6.33 -10.60
N LEU A 140 -13.92 -6.93 -11.44
CA LEU A 140 -15.34 -7.09 -11.17
C LEU A 140 -15.56 -7.91 -9.88
N SER A 141 -14.85 -9.03 -9.72
CA SER A 141 -14.93 -9.85 -8.50
C SER A 141 -14.46 -9.09 -7.25
N HIS A 142 -13.39 -8.28 -7.37
CA HIS A 142 -12.92 -7.40 -6.30
C HIS A 142 -13.95 -6.31 -5.95
N SER A 143 -14.58 -5.71 -6.96
CA SER A 143 -15.63 -4.70 -6.76
C SER A 143 -16.84 -5.29 -6.03
N ILE A 144 -17.28 -6.48 -6.42
CA ILE A 144 -18.37 -7.20 -5.75
C ILE A 144 -17.99 -7.51 -4.29
N LYS A 145 -16.79 -8.05 -4.04
CA LYS A 145 -16.31 -8.32 -2.69
C LYS A 145 -16.19 -7.05 -1.86
N SER A 146 -15.75 -5.94 -2.44
CA SER A 146 -15.65 -4.64 -1.75
C SER A 146 -17.01 -4.07 -1.39
N PHE A 147 -18.04 -4.35 -2.17
CA PHE A 147 -19.42 -3.95 -1.88
C PHE A 147 -19.94 -4.55 -0.56
N PHE A 148 -19.57 -5.80 -0.29
CA PHE A 148 -19.93 -6.49 0.96
C PHE A 148 -18.94 -6.24 2.11
N LYS A 149 -17.75 -5.74 1.82
CA LYS A 149 -16.71 -5.48 2.81
C LYS A 149 -16.64 -3.98 3.12
N LYS A 150 -17.19 -3.58 4.26
CA LYS A 150 -17.06 -2.20 4.75
C LYS A 150 -15.58 -1.87 4.92
N GLN A 151 -15.02 -1.05 4.04
CA GLN A 151 -13.66 -0.52 4.21
C GLN A 151 -13.69 0.48 5.37
N ASN A 152 -13.30 0.04 6.55
CA ASN A 152 -13.08 0.93 7.67
C ASN A 152 -11.59 1.33 7.67
N LEU A 153 -11.28 2.48 7.08
CA LEU A 153 -9.97 3.10 7.26
C LEU A 153 -9.81 3.45 8.73
N LYS A 154 -8.67 3.09 9.30
CA LYS A 154 -8.37 3.33 10.71
C LYS A 154 -7.13 4.19 10.87
N VAL A 155 -7.12 4.94 11.93
CA VAL A 155 -6.01 5.75 12.41
C VAL A 155 -5.70 5.37 13.85
N THR A 156 -4.43 5.46 14.24
CA THR A 156 -4.01 5.25 15.63
C THR A 156 -3.76 6.59 16.30
N ILE A 157 -4.37 6.84 17.45
CA ILE A 157 -4.16 8.02 18.30
C ILE A 157 -4.02 7.50 19.73
N ASN A 158 -2.95 7.88 20.43
CA ASN A 158 -2.67 7.43 21.80
C ASN A 158 -2.84 5.90 21.95
N ASP A 159 -2.20 5.14 21.03
CA ASP A 159 -2.21 3.66 20.93
C ASP A 159 -3.59 3.00 20.72
N LYS A 160 -4.64 3.78 20.57
CA LYS A 160 -5.98 3.30 20.25
C LYS A 160 -6.34 3.50 18.78
N LYS A 161 -7.13 2.59 18.23
CA LYS A 161 -7.56 2.65 16.82
C LYS A 161 -8.94 3.28 16.72
N TYR A 162 -9.04 4.31 15.86
CA TYR A 162 -10.26 5.05 15.57
C TYR A 162 -10.65 4.91 14.11
N ASN A 163 -11.94 5.04 13.81
CA ASN A 163 -12.43 4.96 12.43
C ASN A 163 -12.38 6.34 11.77
N ILE A 164 -11.91 6.37 10.54
CA ILE A 164 -12.10 7.52 9.65
C ILE A 164 -13.54 7.45 9.14
N ILE A 165 -14.27 8.53 9.20
CA ILE A 165 -15.68 8.62 8.82
C ILE A 165 -15.89 9.68 7.74
N GLY A 166 -16.86 9.42 6.87
CA GLY A 166 -17.07 10.24 5.68
C GLY A 166 -16.03 10.02 4.59
N LYS A 167 -16.27 10.62 3.44
CA LYS A 167 -15.35 10.56 2.30
C LYS A 167 -14.12 11.41 2.59
N LEU A 168 -12.94 10.86 2.32
CA LEU A 168 -11.68 11.60 2.41
C LEU A 168 -11.73 12.84 1.50
N GLY A 169 -11.34 13.96 2.06
CA GLY A 169 -11.14 15.19 1.34
C GLY A 169 -9.76 15.26 0.69
N MET A 170 -9.54 16.33 -0.05
CA MET A 170 -8.24 16.65 -0.63
C MET A 170 -7.19 16.87 0.46
N TYR A 171 -7.53 17.68 1.47
CA TYR A 171 -6.63 18.13 2.54
C TYR A 171 -7.09 17.76 3.96
N HIS A 172 -8.28 17.17 4.11
CA HIS A 172 -8.84 16.94 5.45
C HIS A 172 -9.55 15.58 5.51
N MET A 173 -9.54 15.01 6.71
CA MET A 173 -10.38 13.88 7.05
C MET A 173 -10.99 14.05 8.43
N ALA A 174 -12.12 13.37 8.67
CA ALA A 174 -12.79 13.32 9.94
C ALA A 174 -12.60 11.93 10.59
N ILE A 175 -12.28 11.92 11.88
CA ILE A 175 -12.04 10.73 12.68
C ILE A 175 -13.09 10.68 13.80
N ASP A 176 -13.78 9.56 13.94
CA ASP A 176 -14.71 9.34 15.06
C ASP A 176 -13.92 9.07 16.35
N ILE A 177 -13.93 10.03 17.25
CA ILE A 177 -13.27 9.97 18.56
C ILE A 177 -14.29 9.98 19.71
N THR A 178 -15.53 9.57 19.44
CA THR A 178 -16.58 9.47 20.45
C THR A 178 -16.13 8.59 21.61
N ASN A 179 -16.40 9.01 22.83
CA ASN A 179 -15.99 8.34 24.08
C ASN A 179 -14.47 8.17 24.24
N SER A 180 -13.70 9.14 23.79
CA SER A 180 -12.23 9.17 23.95
C SER A 180 -11.76 10.43 24.69
N ASP A 181 -10.53 10.37 25.16
CA ASP A 181 -9.79 11.44 25.81
C ASP A 181 -8.91 12.25 24.85
N VAL A 182 -9.04 12.01 23.56
CA VAL A 182 -8.28 12.68 22.50
C VAL A 182 -8.48 14.20 22.55
N LYS A 183 -7.39 14.95 22.39
CA LYS A 183 -7.34 16.41 22.47
C LYS A 183 -6.75 17.03 21.20
N ILE A 184 -7.00 18.32 21.01
CA ILE A 184 -6.29 19.13 20.01
C ILE A 184 -4.78 19.09 20.34
N GLY A 185 -3.95 18.92 19.32
CA GLY A 185 -2.51 18.75 19.45
C GLY A 185 -2.03 17.30 19.61
N ASP A 186 -2.92 16.34 19.91
CA ASP A 186 -2.57 14.93 19.85
C ASP A 186 -2.19 14.52 18.42
N PHE A 187 -1.41 13.43 18.29
CA PHE A 187 -0.96 12.95 16.99
C PHE A 187 -1.73 11.73 16.52
N ALA A 188 -2.17 11.81 15.28
CA ALA A 188 -2.76 10.70 14.54
C ALA A 188 -1.70 10.03 13.66
N TYR A 189 -1.63 8.70 13.71
CA TYR A 189 -0.71 7.88 12.92
C TYR A 189 -1.48 7.01 11.96
N LEU A 190 -1.17 7.14 10.66
CA LEU A 190 -1.82 6.41 9.58
C LEU A 190 -0.82 5.52 8.86
N GLU A 191 -1.13 4.24 8.69
CA GLU A 191 -0.32 3.35 7.86
C GLU A 191 -0.41 3.77 6.39
N VAL A 192 0.74 3.98 5.75
CA VAL A 192 0.83 4.41 4.36
C VAL A 192 1.90 3.63 3.60
N ASN A 193 1.77 3.58 2.29
CA ASN A 193 2.88 3.18 1.45
C ASN A 193 3.77 4.41 1.19
N PRO A 194 5.03 4.43 1.68
CA PRO A 194 5.90 5.59 1.54
C PRO A 194 6.18 6.00 0.09
N LEU A 195 5.99 5.10 -0.88
CA LEU A 195 6.19 5.40 -2.31
C LEU A 195 5.12 6.34 -2.88
N TYR A 196 3.95 6.41 -2.24
CA TYR A 196 2.83 7.25 -2.73
C TYR A 196 2.69 8.55 -1.96
N ILE A 197 3.50 8.75 -0.93
CA ILE A 197 3.48 9.96 -0.13
C ILE A 197 4.22 11.08 -0.86
N ASP A 198 3.62 12.28 -0.87
CA ASP A 198 4.21 13.46 -1.49
C ASP A 198 5.67 13.66 -1.00
N SER A 199 6.57 13.92 -1.95
CA SER A 199 7.99 14.13 -1.68
C SER A 199 8.27 15.37 -0.83
N LYS A 200 7.32 16.33 -0.76
CA LYS A 200 7.42 17.53 0.08
C LYS A 200 7.23 17.25 1.56
N ILE A 201 6.65 16.08 1.92
CA ILE A 201 6.48 15.72 3.32
C ILE A 201 7.82 15.25 3.88
N GLU A 202 8.24 15.89 4.97
CA GLU A 202 9.47 15.54 5.69
C GLU A 202 9.43 14.07 6.12
N ARG A 203 10.53 13.35 5.87
CA ARG A 203 10.67 11.93 6.22
C ARG A 203 11.63 11.79 7.38
N LYS A 204 11.17 11.13 8.43
CA LYS A 204 12.01 10.76 9.58
C LYS A 204 12.20 9.24 9.58
N TYR A 205 13.43 8.82 9.65
CA TYR A 205 13.82 7.41 9.75
C TYR A 205 14.08 7.10 11.23
N VAL A 206 13.40 6.07 11.75
CA VAL A 206 13.47 5.64 13.16
C VAL A 206 13.73 4.15 13.25
#